data_3f92277d8efa75a58cc366ce97a03c58
#
_entry.id   3f92277d8efa75a58cc366ce97a03c58
#
_cell.length_a   1.000
_cell.length_b   1.000
_cell.length_c   1.000
_cell.angle_alpha   90.00
_cell.angle_beta   90.00
_cell.angle_gamma   90.00
#
_symmetry.space_group_name_H-M   'P 1'
#
loop_
_entity.id
_entity.type
_entity.pdbx_description
1 polymer ?
#
loop_
_entity_poly.entity_id
_entity_poly.type
_entity_poly.pdbx_seq_one_letter_code
_entity_poly.pdbx_strand_id
1 'polypeptide(L)'
;MKKVIIVGASYAGLSAAKKLAQSSDVEVLLIDKNSYHYIQVESYGFVATKYKASDVTVNTSDYIKDLNANVKFFKNEVLSFDSSAKTITTVDNEIHSYDELIIATGSLTNFPPQVPNIEKYSRGIKTLQRASEVEQTFDKVINDANWQEKSDEKKSYNMVIGGAGLSGVEIAAEMANLLKKYRSKTMTLKHI
;
A
#
# COMPACT_ATOMS: atom_id res chain seq x y z
N MET A 1 21.87 25.18 8.36
CA MET A 1 20.81 24.16 8.52
C MET A 1 21.30 22.88 7.86
N LYS A 2 21.21 21.77 8.58
CA LYS A 2 21.49 20.44 7.98
C LYS A 2 20.40 20.06 6.99
N LYS A 3 20.80 19.56 5.84
CA LYS A 3 19.86 19.03 4.83
C LYS A 3 19.64 17.55 5.06
N VAL A 4 18.40 17.17 5.38
CA VAL A 4 18.01 15.76 5.55
C VAL A 4 17.09 15.36 4.41
N ILE A 5 17.45 14.31 3.69
CA ILE A 5 16.56 13.70 2.71
C ILE A 5 15.94 12.43 3.31
N ILE A 6 14.62 12.32 3.16
CA ILE A 6 13.86 11.11 3.54
C ILE A 6 13.26 10.52 2.26
N VAL A 7 13.60 9.29 1.94
CA VAL A 7 13.05 8.56 0.79
C VAL A 7 11.97 7.59 1.28
N GLY A 8 10.73 7.86 0.87
CA GLY A 8 9.53 7.11 1.27
C GLY A 8 8.65 7.88 2.26
N ALA A 9 7.40 8.16 1.89
CA ALA A 9 6.42 8.92 2.66
C ALA A 9 5.31 8.01 3.21
N SER A 10 5.70 6.88 3.82
CA SER A 10 4.81 6.01 4.56
C SER A 10 5.12 6.12 6.07
N TYR A 11 4.69 5.15 6.89
CA TYR A 11 4.77 5.20 8.36
C TYR A 11 6.12 5.68 8.89
N ALA A 12 7.22 5.07 8.45
CA ALA A 12 8.55 5.40 8.94
C ALA A 12 9.01 6.80 8.47
N GLY A 13 8.82 7.12 7.17
CA GLY A 13 9.22 8.40 6.62
C GLY A 13 8.42 9.57 7.18
N LEU A 14 7.09 9.43 7.30
CA LEU A 14 6.24 10.46 7.91
C LEU A 14 6.57 10.65 9.41
N SER A 15 6.84 9.57 10.14
CA SER A 15 7.28 9.65 11.54
C SER A 15 8.62 10.38 11.68
N ALA A 16 9.58 10.09 10.80
CA ALA A 16 10.87 10.78 10.77
C ALA A 16 10.70 12.26 10.42
N ALA A 17 9.92 12.59 9.40
CA ALA A 17 9.61 13.97 9.02
C ALA A 17 8.97 14.75 10.17
N LYS A 18 7.96 14.17 10.83
CA LYS A 18 7.29 14.77 12.00
C LYS A 18 8.27 15.02 13.16
N LYS A 19 9.19 14.09 13.41
CA LYS A 19 10.21 14.24 14.46
C LYS A 19 11.19 15.36 14.13
N LEU A 20 11.68 15.41 12.89
CA LEU A 20 12.64 16.41 12.42
C LEU A 20 12.02 17.81 12.26
N ALA A 21 10.71 17.88 12.00
CA ALA A 21 9.98 19.16 11.95
C ALA A 21 10.10 19.99 13.25
N GLN A 22 10.39 19.33 14.38
CA GLN A 22 10.55 19.99 15.67
C GLN A 22 11.91 20.71 15.85
N SER A 23 12.85 20.51 14.93
CA SER A 23 14.20 21.04 14.97
C SER A 23 14.33 22.23 14.01
N SER A 24 14.81 23.37 14.51
CA SER A 24 14.96 24.60 13.71
C SER A 24 16.25 24.63 12.87
N ASP A 25 17.19 23.72 13.11
CA ASP A 25 18.49 23.67 12.47
C ASP A 25 18.57 22.66 11.30
N VAL A 26 17.47 21.99 10.96
CA VAL A 26 17.36 21.05 9.85
C VAL A 26 16.36 21.52 8.79
N GLU A 27 16.68 21.26 7.53
CA GLU A 27 15.76 21.32 6.40
C GLU A 27 15.51 19.89 5.91
N VAL A 28 14.23 19.50 5.81
CA VAL A 28 13.82 18.15 5.43
C VAL A 28 13.19 18.15 4.06
N LEU A 29 13.72 17.32 3.15
CA LEU A 29 13.10 16.99 1.89
C LEU A 29 12.58 15.55 1.94
N LEU A 30 11.25 15.41 2.04
CA LEU A 30 10.57 14.11 1.97
C LEU A 30 10.23 13.81 0.52
N ILE A 31 10.70 12.66 0.01
CA ILE A 31 10.50 12.26 -1.39
C ILE A 31 9.73 10.93 -1.43
N ASP A 32 8.66 10.89 -2.22
CA ASP A 32 7.95 9.65 -2.55
C ASP A 32 7.35 9.74 -3.95
N LYS A 33 7.29 8.61 -4.64
CA LYS A 33 6.67 8.51 -5.97
C LYS A 33 5.15 8.66 -5.93
N ASN A 34 4.52 8.35 -4.80
CA ASN A 34 3.10 8.54 -4.59
C ASN A 34 2.83 9.86 -3.87
N SER A 35 1.73 10.51 -4.21
CA SER A 35 1.26 11.71 -3.51
C SER A 35 0.45 11.40 -2.24
N TYR A 36 0.40 10.13 -1.85
CA TYR A 36 -0.41 9.66 -0.72
C TYR A 36 0.33 8.61 0.12
N HIS A 37 0.02 8.60 1.40
CA HIS A 37 0.32 7.49 2.30
C HIS A 37 -0.83 6.47 2.24
N TYR A 38 -0.52 5.21 1.92
CA TYR A 38 -1.46 4.10 1.98
C TYR A 38 -1.47 3.49 3.38
N ILE A 39 -2.64 3.48 4.03
CA ILE A 39 -2.83 2.95 5.38
C ILE A 39 -2.94 1.42 5.28
N GLN A 40 -1.80 0.74 5.25
CA GLN A 40 -1.74 -0.70 5.01
C GLN A 40 -2.47 -1.56 6.04
N VAL A 41 -2.62 -1.07 7.27
CA VAL A 41 -3.38 -1.78 8.33
C VAL A 41 -4.87 -1.87 8.01
N GLU A 42 -5.39 -0.98 7.17
CA GLU A 42 -6.79 -0.99 6.71
C GLU A 42 -6.96 -1.75 5.37
N SER A 43 -5.87 -2.29 4.81
CA SER A 43 -5.91 -2.99 3.53
C SER A 43 -6.85 -4.20 3.53
N TYR A 44 -6.99 -4.87 4.65
CA TYR A 44 -7.84 -6.07 4.79
C TYR A 44 -9.32 -5.74 4.60
N GLY A 45 -9.80 -4.69 5.24
CA GLY A 45 -11.16 -4.17 5.02
C GLY A 45 -11.35 -3.58 3.64
N PHE A 46 -10.32 -2.91 3.09
CA PHE A 46 -10.36 -2.36 1.74
C PHE A 46 -10.54 -3.44 0.67
N VAL A 47 -9.71 -4.49 0.67
CA VAL A 47 -9.84 -5.59 -0.30
C VAL A 47 -11.13 -6.40 -0.13
N ALA A 48 -11.75 -6.34 1.03
CA ALA A 48 -13.08 -6.89 1.30
C ALA A 48 -14.23 -5.90 1.03
N THR A 49 -13.99 -4.84 0.28
CA THR A 49 -14.99 -3.81 -0.12
C THR A 49 -15.67 -3.07 1.04
N LYS A 50 -15.10 -3.12 2.25
CA LYS A 50 -15.60 -2.45 3.44
C LYS A 50 -15.28 -0.95 3.42
N TYR A 51 -14.14 -0.58 2.84
CA TYR A 51 -13.64 0.78 2.72
C TYR A 51 -13.45 1.16 1.24
N LYS A 52 -13.50 2.46 0.96
CA LYS A 52 -13.10 3.02 -0.34
C LYS A 52 -11.61 3.35 -0.33
N ALA A 53 -11.02 3.56 -1.50
CA ALA A 53 -9.63 3.97 -1.61
C ALA A 53 -9.34 5.28 -0.86
N SER A 54 -10.29 6.22 -0.83
CA SER A 54 -10.20 7.46 -0.05
C SER A 54 -10.10 7.25 1.45
N ASP A 55 -10.68 6.17 1.97
CA ASP A 55 -10.74 5.90 3.41
C ASP A 55 -9.42 5.28 3.91
N VAL A 56 -8.63 4.73 3.00
CA VAL A 56 -7.35 4.05 3.28
C VAL A 56 -6.14 4.82 2.75
N THR A 57 -6.32 6.09 2.40
CA THR A 57 -5.22 6.96 1.94
C THR A 57 -5.25 8.32 2.63
N VAL A 58 -4.05 8.88 2.85
CA VAL A 58 -3.86 10.25 3.34
C VAL A 58 -3.00 10.99 2.34
N ASN A 59 -3.44 12.16 1.87
CA ASN A 59 -2.64 13.00 0.99
C ASN A 59 -1.37 13.47 1.73
N THR A 60 -0.21 13.20 1.16
CA THR A 60 1.08 13.51 1.80
C THR A 60 1.30 15.02 1.90
N SER A 61 0.93 15.78 0.88
CA SER A 61 1.10 17.23 0.90
C SER A 61 0.21 17.89 1.97
N ASP A 62 -1.01 17.38 2.17
CA ASP A 62 -1.90 17.92 3.20
C ASP A 62 -1.38 17.58 4.60
N TYR A 63 -0.89 16.35 4.81
CA TYR A 63 -0.24 15.98 6.07
C TYR A 63 0.98 16.85 6.39
N ILE A 64 1.81 17.19 5.38
CA ILE A 64 3.01 18.02 5.56
C ILE A 64 2.66 19.48 5.88
N LYS A 65 1.55 20.03 5.39
CA LYS A 65 1.10 21.39 5.72
C LYS A 65 0.90 21.62 7.22
N ASP A 66 0.56 20.56 7.94
CA ASP A 66 0.38 20.61 9.40
C ASP A 66 1.70 20.50 10.18
N LEU A 67 2.82 20.28 9.48
CA LEU A 67 4.17 20.31 10.04
C LEU A 67 4.80 21.70 9.91
N ASN A 68 5.97 21.87 10.51
CA ASN A 68 6.72 23.12 10.39
C ASN A 68 7.24 23.35 8.96
N ALA A 69 7.44 24.60 8.58
CA ALA A 69 7.86 25.02 7.24
C ALA A 69 9.22 24.51 6.77
N ASN A 70 10.02 23.92 7.67
CA ASN A 70 11.30 23.29 7.36
C ASN A 70 11.15 21.90 6.70
N VAL A 71 9.93 21.34 6.57
CA VAL A 71 9.65 20.09 5.88
C VAL A 71 8.97 20.37 4.55
N LYS A 72 9.54 19.87 3.47
CA LYS A 72 8.99 19.95 2.12
C LYS A 72 8.74 18.56 1.58
N PHE A 73 7.65 18.38 0.84
CA PHE A 73 7.36 17.16 0.10
C PHE A 73 7.67 17.35 -1.39
N PHE A 74 8.39 16.38 -1.95
CA PHE A 74 8.68 16.31 -3.38
C PHE A 74 8.17 14.99 -3.95
N LYS A 75 7.13 15.06 -4.78
CA LYS A 75 6.61 13.89 -5.47
C LYS A 75 7.54 13.50 -6.61
N ASN A 76 8.43 12.55 -6.36
CA ASN A 76 9.33 11.97 -7.36
C ASN A 76 9.80 10.59 -6.93
N GLU A 77 10.34 9.81 -7.85
CA GLU A 77 10.94 8.51 -7.56
C GLU A 77 12.46 8.64 -7.51
N VAL A 78 13.07 8.17 -6.42
CA VAL A 78 14.53 8.13 -6.28
C VAL A 78 15.04 6.87 -6.97
N LEU A 79 15.91 7.07 -7.95
CA LEU A 79 16.51 6.00 -8.74
C LEU A 79 17.76 5.42 -8.07
N SER A 80 18.62 6.28 -7.52
CA SER A 80 19.88 5.88 -6.90
C SER A 80 20.35 6.87 -5.85
N PHE A 81 21.35 6.47 -5.09
CA PHE A 81 22.08 7.37 -4.18
C PHE A 81 23.58 7.09 -4.24
N ASP A 82 24.38 8.12 -4.00
CA ASP A 82 25.82 8.04 -3.81
C ASP A 82 26.15 8.48 -2.39
N SER A 83 26.62 7.54 -1.57
CA SER A 83 26.97 7.80 -0.17
C SER A 83 28.28 8.59 -0.01
N SER A 84 29.18 8.53 -0.99
CA SER A 84 30.47 9.24 -0.98
C SER A 84 30.27 10.70 -1.38
N ALA A 85 29.51 10.95 -2.45
CA ALA A 85 29.14 12.29 -2.89
C ALA A 85 27.99 12.90 -2.06
N LYS A 86 27.33 12.11 -1.22
CA LYS A 86 26.12 12.50 -0.46
C LYS A 86 25.04 13.09 -1.34
N THR A 87 24.67 12.36 -2.40
CA THR A 87 23.64 12.77 -3.35
C THR A 87 22.63 11.65 -3.59
N ILE A 88 21.41 12.03 -3.95
CA ILE A 88 20.43 11.15 -4.58
C ILE A 88 20.18 11.60 -6.02
N THR A 89 19.77 10.67 -6.87
CA THR A 89 19.31 10.96 -8.25
C THR A 89 17.88 10.46 -8.41
N THR A 90 17.01 11.30 -8.95
CA THR A 90 15.62 10.96 -9.27
C THR A 90 15.48 10.41 -10.68
N VAL A 91 14.30 9.83 -10.99
CA VAL A 91 13.99 9.33 -12.35
C VAL A 91 14.03 10.43 -13.42
N ASP A 92 13.81 11.69 -13.05
CA ASP A 92 13.90 12.86 -13.92
C ASP A 92 15.33 13.40 -14.05
N ASN A 93 16.33 12.67 -13.54
CA ASN A 93 17.74 13.03 -13.50
C ASN A 93 18.07 14.28 -12.65
N GLU A 94 17.20 14.67 -11.74
CA GLU A 94 17.51 15.69 -10.75
C GLU A 94 18.45 15.13 -9.67
N ILE A 95 19.47 15.92 -9.31
CA ILE A 95 20.44 15.55 -8.27
C ILE A 95 20.22 16.44 -7.06
N HIS A 96 20.01 15.82 -5.91
CA HIS A 96 19.85 16.52 -4.63
C HIS A 96 20.94 16.09 -3.64
N SER A 97 21.66 17.07 -3.08
CA SER A 97 22.67 16.83 -2.05
C SER A 97 22.04 16.77 -0.66
N TYR A 98 22.62 15.98 0.24
CA TYR A 98 22.19 15.84 1.62
C TYR A 98 23.37 15.81 2.59
N ASP A 99 23.13 16.17 3.83
CA ASP A 99 24.03 15.88 4.95
C ASP A 99 23.72 14.50 5.55
N GLU A 100 22.42 14.17 5.66
CA GLU A 100 21.92 12.90 6.17
C GLU A 100 20.82 12.34 5.26
N LEU A 101 20.80 11.02 5.09
CA LEU A 101 19.83 10.30 4.25
C LEU A 101 19.09 9.25 5.11
N ILE A 102 17.76 9.29 5.07
CA ILE A 102 16.88 8.29 5.69
C ILE A 102 16.18 7.52 4.57
N ILE A 103 16.42 6.21 4.49
CA ILE A 103 15.76 5.32 3.54
C ILE A 103 14.60 4.63 4.24
N ALA A 104 13.38 5.01 3.86
CA ALA A 104 12.11 4.55 4.46
C ALA A 104 11.16 3.94 3.42
N THR A 105 11.71 3.28 2.40
CA THR A 105 10.97 2.77 1.23
C THR A 105 10.07 1.55 1.51
N GLY A 106 10.12 1.02 2.73
CA GLY A 106 9.29 -0.12 3.14
C GLY A 106 9.69 -1.44 2.47
N SER A 107 8.70 -2.26 2.15
CA SER A 107 8.91 -3.58 1.56
C SER A 107 7.87 -3.91 0.49
N LEU A 108 8.24 -4.75 -0.46
CA LEU A 108 7.36 -5.30 -1.48
C LEU A 108 6.81 -6.67 -1.06
N THR A 109 5.78 -7.14 -1.77
CA THR A 109 5.33 -8.53 -1.64
C THR A 109 6.43 -9.44 -2.17
N ASN A 110 6.89 -10.37 -1.34
CA ASN A 110 7.82 -11.40 -1.76
C ASN A 110 7.03 -12.61 -2.24
N PHE A 111 7.25 -13.02 -3.48
CA PHE A 111 6.66 -14.22 -4.04
C PHE A 111 7.69 -15.35 -3.95
N PRO A 112 7.36 -16.48 -3.27
CA PRO A 112 8.30 -17.58 -3.13
C PRO A 112 8.69 -18.16 -4.50
N PRO A 113 9.98 -18.18 -4.87
CA PRO A 113 10.42 -18.67 -6.18
C PRO A 113 10.18 -20.17 -6.37
N GLN A 114 9.95 -20.90 -5.28
CA GLN A 114 9.65 -22.33 -5.31
C GLN A 114 8.24 -22.66 -5.83
N VAL A 115 7.34 -21.66 -5.88
CA VAL A 115 5.97 -21.83 -6.39
C VAL A 115 5.91 -21.27 -7.82
N PRO A 116 5.88 -22.11 -8.85
CA PRO A 116 5.90 -21.64 -10.23
C PRO A 116 4.70 -20.71 -10.54
N ASN A 117 4.98 -19.61 -11.19
CA ASN A 117 3.96 -18.64 -11.64
C ASN A 117 3.12 -17.97 -10.53
N ILE A 118 3.52 -18.06 -9.25
CA ILE A 118 2.75 -17.46 -8.15
C ILE A 118 2.56 -15.96 -8.38
N GLU A 119 3.56 -15.23 -8.84
CA GLU A 119 3.45 -13.80 -9.12
C GLU A 119 2.45 -13.50 -10.25
N LYS A 120 2.36 -14.38 -11.25
CA LYS A 120 1.45 -14.24 -12.39
C LYS A 120 -0.01 -14.40 -11.96
N TYR A 121 -0.29 -15.35 -11.07
CA TYR A 121 -1.66 -15.76 -10.72
C TYR A 121 -2.14 -15.27 -9.37
N SER A 122 -1.29 -14.59 -8.58
CA SER A 122 -1.67 -14.02 -7.29
C SER A 122 -1.41 -12.52 -7.22
N ARG A 123 -1.95 -11.87 -6.21
CA ARG A 123 -1.77 -10.44 -5.93
C ARG A 123 -1.43 -10.25 -4.47
N GLY A 124 -0.40 -9.45 -4.21
CA GLY A 124 -0.17 -8.92 -2.88
C GLY A 124 -0.99 -7.64 -2.66
N ILE A 125 -1.13 -7.21 -1.41
CA ILE A 125 -1.93 -6.02 -1.04
C ILE A 125 -1.08 -4.90 -0.41
N LYS A 126 0.25 -4.95 -0.56
CA LYS A 126 1.16 -3.97 0.04
C LYS A 126 1.13 -2.59 -0.63
N THR A 127 0.61 -2.50 -1.85
CA THR A 127 0.41 -1.23 -2.55
C THR A 127 -1.06 -1.01 -2.82
N LEU A 128 -1.51 0.24 -2.82
CA LEU A 128 -2.90 0.59 -3.12
C LEU A 128 -3.34 0.05 -4.48
N GLN A 129 -2.49 0.16 -5.49
CA GLN A 129 -2.79 -0.33 -6.84
C GLN A 129 -3.12 -1.83 -6.83
N ARG A 130 -2.25 -2.66 -6.22
CA ARG A 130 -2.47 -4.11 -6.15
C ARG A 130 -3.66 -4.48 -5.27
N ALA A 131 -3.84 -3.76 -4.17
CA ALA A 131 -5.02 -3.93 -3.30
C ALA A 131 -6.32 -3.58 -4.04
N SER A 132 -6.33 -2.54 -4.88
CA SER A 132 -7.48 -2.19 -5.73
C SER A 132 -7.79 -3.27 -6.77
N GLU A 133 -6.78 -3.92 -7.35
CA GLU A 133 -7.00 -5.06 -8.26
C GLU A 133 -7.70 -6.23 -7.54
N VAL A 134 -7.32 -6.50 -6.28
CA VAL A 134 -7.96 -7.56 -5.46
C VAL A 134 -9.38 -7.15 -5.11
N GLU A 135 -9.58 -5.92 -4.64
CA GLU A 135 -10.89 -5.37 -4.30
C GLU A 135 -11.88 -5.45 -5.47
N GLN A 136 -11.48 -4.97 -6.66
CA GLN A 136 -12.31 -5.01 -7.86
C GLN A 136 -12.65 -6.44 -8.29
N THR A 137 -11.68 -7.37 -8.17
CA THR A 137 -11.91 -8.78 -8.47
C THR A 137 -12.92 -9.39 -7.50
N PHE A 138 -12.81 -9.06 -6.21
CA PHE A 138 -13.72 -9.55 -5.20
C PHE A 138 -15.13 -8.96 -5.35
N ASP A 139 -15.24 -7.66 -5.59
CA ASP A 139 -16.52 -6.99 -5.86
C ASP A 139 -17.23 -7.58 -7.08
N LYS A 140 -16.49 -7.84 -8.17
CA LYS A 140 -17.03 -8.51 -9.35
C LYS A 140 -17.59 -9.89 -9.02
N VAL A 141 -16.86 -10.70 -8.26
CA VAL A 141 -17.30 -12.04 -7.85
C VAL A 141 -18.59 -11.96 -7.02
N ILE A 142 -18.71 -11.00 -6.10
CA ILE A 142 -19.92 -10.78 -5.31
C ILE A 142 -21.10 -10.38 -6.21
N ASN A 143 -20.88 -9.45 -7.12
CA ASN A 143 -21.92 -8.96 -8.02
C ASN A 143 -22.40 -10.05 -8.98
N ASP A 144 -21.50 -10.85 -9.53
CA ASP A 144 -21.82 -12.01 -10.38
C ASP A 144 -22.62 -13.05 -9.58
N ALA A 145 -22.26 -13.34 -8.34
CA ALA A 145 -22.97 -14.28 -7.48
C ALA A 145 -24.38 -13.80 -7.14
N ASN A 146 -24.55 -12.51 -6.81
CA ASN A 146 -25.86 -11.90 -6.54
C ASN A 146 -26.76 -11.93 -7.78
N TRP A 147 -26.21 -11.79 -8.98
CA TRP A 147 -26.97 -11.89 -10.22
C TRP A 147 -27.43 -13.33 -10.47
N GLN A 148 -26.58 -14.32 -10.16
CA GLN A 148 -26.86 -15.74 -10.39
C GLN A 148 -27.89 -16.33 -9.39
N GLU A 149 -28.06 -15.73 -8.20
CA GLU A 149 -29.18 -16.11 -7.31
C GLU A 149 -30.56 -15.90 -7.97
N LYS A 150 -30.62 -15.06 -9.00
CA LYS A 150 -31.81 -14.73 -9.79
C LYS A 150 -31.91 -15.53 -11.11
N SER A 151 -30.90 -16.35 -11.40
CA SER A 151 -30.83 -17.18 -12.62
C SER A 151 -30.73 -18.66 -12.29
N ASP A 152 -31.13 -19.53 -13.21
CA ASP A 152 -31.02 -20.99 -13.06
C ASP A 152 -29.56 -21.49 -13.22
N GLU A 153 -28.63 -20.65 -13.66
CA GLU A 153 -27.21 -20.98 -13.81
C GLU A 153 -26.44 -20.71 -12.52
N LYS A 154 -26.01 -21.77 -11.83
CA LYS A 154 -25.16 -21.68 -10.62
C LYS A 154 -23.69 -21.88 -10.98
N LYS A 155 -22.89 -20.82 -10.91
CA LYS A 155 -21.42 -20.90 -11.00
C LYS A 155 -20.82 -20.91 -9.60
N SER A 156 -19.80 -21.72 -9.38
CA SER A 156 -19.02 -21.73 -8.14
C SER A 156 -17.75 -20.91 -8.31
N TYR A 157 -17.45 -20.04 -7.36
CA TYR A 157 -16.21 -19.27 -7.32
C TYR A 157 -15.35 -19.75 -6.19
N ASN A 158 -14.05 -19.96 -6.46
CA ASN A 158 -13.07 -20.29 -5.43
C ASN A 158 -12.10 -19.13 -5.25
N MET A 159 -11.97 -18.65 -4.03
CA MET A 159 -11.00 -17.64 -3.65
C MET A 159 -9.94 -18.30 -2.79
N VAL A 160 -8.68 -18.23 -3.23
CA VAL A 160 -7.55 -18.88 -2.56
C VAL A 160 -6.68 -17.79 -1.94
N ILE A 161 -6.41 -17.91 -0.64
CA ILE A 161 -5.53 -17.01 0.09
C ILE A 161 -4.27 -17.79 0.45
N GLY A 162 -3.14 -17.43 -0.16
CA GLY A 162 -1.86 -18.06 0.08
C GLY A 162 -1.20 -17.52 1.34
N GLY A 163 -1.07 -18.35 2.36
CA GLY A 163 -0.44 -18.05 3.65
C GLY A 163 -1.41 -17.87 4.80
N ALA A 164 -1.13 -18.54 5.91
CA ALA A 164 -1.91 -18.51 7.16
C ALA A 164 -1.27 -17.61 8.25
N GLY A 165 -0.45 -16.65 7.88
CA GLY A 165 0.01 -15.58 8.79
C GLY A 165 -1.09 -14.58 9.10
N LEU A 166 -0.82 -13.59 9.97
CA LEU A 166 -1.80 -12.59 10.40
C LEU A 166 -2.56 -11.96 9.23
N SER A 167 -1.86 -11.52 8.20
CA SER A 167 -2.49 -10.88 7.02
C SER A 167 -3.45 -11.81 6.28
N GLY A 168 -3.07 -13.09 6.07
CA GLY A 168 -3.92 -14.05 5.38
C GLY A 168 -5.19 -14.38 6.18
N VAL A 169 -5.05 -14.53 7.50
CA VAL A 169 -6.19 -14.78 8.41
C VAL A 169 -7.15 -13.59 8.42
N GLU A 170 -6.63 -12.35 8.50
CA GLU A 170 -7.44 -11.15 8.53
C GLU A 170 -8.19 -10.91 7.21
N ILE A 171 -7.52 -11.10 6.05
CA ILE A 171 -8.17 -11.02 4.74
C ILE A 171 -9.29 -12.05 4.65
N ALA A 172 -9.02 -13.31 5.03
CA ALA A 172 -10.01 -14.37 4.99
C ALA A 172 -11.23 -14.05 5.87
N ALA A 173 -10.99 -13.52 7.07
CA ALA A 173 -12.03 -13.16 8.01
C ALA A 173 -12.90 -12.00 7.49
N GLU A 174 -12.30 -10.92 6.98
CA GLU A 174 -13.04 -9.77 6.43
C GLU A 174 -13.86 -10.18 5.19
N MET A 175 -13.26 -10.94 4.26
CA MET A 175 -13.98 -11.45 3.09
C MET A 175 -15.13 -12.40 3.48
N ALA A 176 -14.90 -13.31 4.43
CA ALA A 176 -15.95 -14.21 4.93
C ALA A 176 -17.09 -13.45 5.63
N ASN A 177 -16.79 -12.41 6.39
CA ASN A 177 -17.79 -11.57 7.04
C ASN A 177 -18.67 -10.84 6.03
N LEU A 178 -18.08 -10.35 4.94
CA LEU A 178 -18.86 -9.74 3.87
C LEU A 178 -19.75 -10.76 3.16
N LEU A 179 -19.21 -11.93 2.79
CA LEU A 179 -19.99 -13.00 2.14
C LEU A 179 -21.17 -13.47 2.98
N LYS A 180 -21.06 -13.51 4.30
CA LYS A 180 -22.20 -13.79 5.19
C LYS A 180 -23.35 -12.80 5.03
N LYS A 181 -23.06 -11.52 4.77
CA LYS A 181 -24.09 -10.49 4.54
C LYS A 181 -24.86 -10.74 3.24
N TYR A 182 -24.18 -11.23 2.22
CA TYR A 182 -24.80 -11.52 0.92
C TYR A 182 -25.48 -12.87 0.84
N ARG A 183 -25.39 -13.71 1.90
CA ARG A 183 -26.05 -15.03 2.02
C ARG A 183 -25.92 -15.94 0.80
N SER A 184 -24.89 -15.76 0.00
CA SER A 184 -24.67 -16.65 -1.16
C SER A 184 -24.26 -18.03 -0.67
N LYS A 185 -25.12 -19.03 -0.85
CA LYS A 185 -24.88 -20.44 -0.48
C LYS A 185 -23.78 -21.08 -1.34
N THR A 186 -23.22 -20.36 -2.30
CA THR A 186 -22.33 -20.88 -3.34
C THR A 186 -20.87 -20.47 -3.18
N MET A 187 -20.52 -19.60 -2.23
CA MET A 187 -19.14 -19.16 -2.01
C MET A 187 -18.44 -19.90 -0.88
N THR A 188 -17.30 -20.51 -1.18
CA THR A 188 -16.45 -21.17 -0.19
C THR A 188 -15.06 -20.55 -0.23
N LEU A 189 -14.60 -20.02 0.91
CA LEU A 189 -13.21 -19.61 1.12
C LEU A 189 -12.38 -20.86 1.46
N LYS A 190 -11.32 -21.12 0.69
CA LYS A 190 -10.35 -22.19 0.99
C LYS A 190 -9.03 -21.56 1.41
N HIS A 191 -8.56 -21.95 2.59
CA HIS A 191 -7.19 -21.75 3.05
C HIS A 191 -6.33 -22.90 2.57
N ILE A 192 -5.17 -22.59 2.04
CA ILE A 192 -4.10 -23.54 1.67
C ILE A 192 -2.85 -23.18 2.48
#